data_1b6b4d05e096ea4a30afeec03e6d8721
#
_entry.id   1b6b4d05e096ea4a30afeec03e6d8721
#
_cell.length_a   1.000
_cell.length_b   1.000
_cell.length_c   1.000
_cell.angle_alpha   90.00
_cell.angle_beta   90.00
_cell.angle_gamma   90.00
#
_symmetry.space_group_name_H-M   'P 1'
#
loop_
_entity.id
_entity.type
_entity.pdbx_description
1 polymer ?
#
loop_
_entity_poly.entity_id
_entity_poly.type
_entity_poly.pdbx_seq_one_letter_code
_entity_poly.pdbx_strand_id
1 'polypeptide(L)'
;MINYKYDFIPAGDQGIHIVFPEQIDISENQIIQELAHQIQSEFNYEITDVVPAYRTLTINFDIRKTTYYEFCLKLKNFLSHYVSDKKHNQGRTFEIPVCYDSEFGIDLEDVAAFGNLSVKELIKLHSKNNYFIYMMGFLPGFTFMGNVPDQIAMPRLSVPRSSIAPGSVAIAGKQAGMYPVDSPGGWRILGRTPITLYTPSRPLPPFQAGDWVKFYQIDRAEYSAIKELDAHGEYQLKIISG
;
A
#
# COMPACT_ATOMS: atom_id res chain seq x y z
N MET A 1 20.52 -3.30 16.74
CA MET A 1 19.94 -2.08 17.33
C MET A 1 19.24 -1.29 16.24
N ILE A 2 18.06 -0.80 16.52
CA ILE A 2 17.34 0.10 15.60
C ILE A 2 18.15 1.40 15.54
N ASN A 3 18.63 1.74 14.33
CA ASN A 3 19.36 3.00 14.09
C ASN A 3 18.44 4.21 13.86
N TYR A 4 17.12 4.04 13.99
CA TYR A 4 16.14 5.10 13.79
C TYR A 4 15.65 5.63 15.13
N LYS A 5 15.47 6.96 15.20
CA LYS A 5 14.72 7.55 16.30
C LYS A 5 13.26 7.15 16.16
N TYR A 6 12.61 6.86 17.26
CA TYR A 6 11.17 6.60 17.33
C TYR A 6 10.60 7.13 18.61
N ASP A 7 9.32 7.47 18.60
CA ASP A 7 8.56 7.92 19.74
C ASP A 7 7.39 6.99 20.02
N PHE A 8 7.03 6.84 21.30
CA PHE A 8 5.79 6.18 21.71
C PHE A 8 4.72 7.22 21.95
N ILE A 9 3.60 7.08 21.24
CA ILE A 9 2.44 7.96 21.37
C ILE A 9 1.23 7.10 21.75
N PRO A 10 0.46 7.45 22.82
CA PRO A 10 -0.76 6.75 23.15
C PRO A 10 -1.78 6.80 22.00
N ALA A 11 -2.44 5.67 21.75
CA ALA A 11 -3.52 5.54 20.78
C ALA A 11 -4.80 5.09 21.51
N GLY A 12 -5.47 6.01 22.20
CA GLY A 12 -6.55 5.68 23.14
C GLY A 12 -6.06 4.91 24.35
N ASP A 13 -6.93 4.10 24.95
CA ASP A 13 -6.66 3.37 26.20
C ASP A 13 -5.96 2.03 25.99
N GLN A 14 -6.01 1.51 24.77
CA GLN A 14 -5.62 0.15 24.41
C GLN A 14 -4.59 0.10 23.28
N GLY A 15 -4.00 1.23 22.93
CA GLY A 15 -3.09 1.31 21.79
C GLY A 15 -1.85 2.13 22.04
N ILE A 16 -0.79 1.76 21.33
CA ILE A 16 0.47 2.48 21.27
C ILE A 16 0.83 2.66 19.80
N HIS A 17 1.17 3.89 19.42
CA HIS A 17 1.88 4.14 18.17
C HIS A 17 3.39 4.18 18.43
N ILE A 18 4.15 3.39 17.70
CA ILE A 18 5.58 3.61 17.51
C ILE A 18 5.70 4.48 16.26
N VAL A 19 6.16 5.71 16.42
CA VAL A 19 6.23 6.70 15.32
C VAL A 19 7.69 6.91 14.94
N PHE A 20 8.01 6.68 13.68
CA PHE A 20 9.31 6.90 13.07
C PHE A 20 9.42 8.31 12.45
N PRO A 21 10.61 8.76 11.98
CA PRO A 21 10.80 10.07 11.39
C PRO A 21 9.83 10.40 10.26
N GLU A 22 9.60 11.69 10.00
CA GLU A 22 8.64 12.17 8.99
C GLU A 22 9.21 12.08 7.57
N GLN A 23 9.41 10.83 7.11
CA GLN A 23 9.83 10.53 5.75
C GLN A 23 9.15 9.24 5.27
N ILE A 24 8.98 9.11 3.96
CA ILE A 24 8.55 7.86 3.34
C ILE A 24 9.80 7.19 2.79
N ASP A 25 10.31 6.21 3.51
CA ASP A 25 11.52 5.48 3.19
C ASP A 25 11.27 3.97 3.17
N ILE A 26 11.75 3.30 2.12
CA ILE A 26 11.52 1.86 1.94
C ILE A 26 12.23 1.05 3.01
N SER A 27 13.48 1.38 3.31
CA SER A 27 14.28 0.64 4.29
C SER A 27 13.71 0.77 5.69
N GLU A 28 13.20 1.96 6.04
CA GLU A 28 12.50 2.19 7.31
C GLU A 28 11.19 1.38 7.36
N ASN A 29 10.40 1.40 6.27
CA ASN A 29 9.16 0.64 6.23
C ASN A 29 9.40 -0.88 6.31
N GLN A 30 10.45 -1.40 5.68
CA GLN A 30 10.83 -2.81 5.81
C GLN A 30 11.12 -3.19 7.26
N ILE A 31 11.77 -2.31 8.02
CA ILE A 31 11.99 -2.51 9.47
C ILE A 31 10.65 -2.47 10.22
N ILE A 32 9.74 -1.56 9.88
CA ILE A 32 8.40 -1.50 10.48
C ILE A 32 7.63 -2.81 10.24
N GLN A 33 7.67 -3.36 9.03
CA GLN A 33 7.05 -4.65 8.72
C GLN A 33 7.68 -5.80 9.50
N GLU A 34 9.00 -5.84 9.59
CA GLU A 34 9.72 -6.86 10.37
C GLU A 34 9.36 -6.77 11.86
N LEU A 35 9.35 -5.56 12.41
CA LEU A 35 8.94 -5.31 13.80
C LEU A 35 7.50 -5.74 14.05
N ALA A 36 6.59 -5.48 13.11
CA ALA A 36 5.20 -5.92 13.23
C ALA A 36 5.11 -7.43 13.41
N HIS A 37 5.81 -8.20 12.58
CA HIS A 37 5.85 -9.66 12.68
C HIS A 37 6.46 -10.16 14.00
N GLN A 38 7.59 -9.58 14.40
CA GLN A 38 8.27 -9.99 15.63
C GLN A 38 7.47 -9.65 16.89
N ILE A 39 6.89 -8.45 16.95
CA ILE A 39 6.01 -8.03 18.06
C ILE A 39 4.75 -8.88 18.11
N GLN A 40 4.14 -9.19 16.96
CA GLN A 40 2.98 -10.09 16.90
C GLN A 40 3.31 -11.49 17.46
N SER A 41 4.49 -11.99 17.21
CA SER A 41 4.95 -13.29 17.72
C SER A 41 5.28 -13.24 19.20
N GLU A 42 6.07 -12.25 19.64
CA GLU A 42 6.59 -12.14 21.01
C GLU A 42 5.49 -11.85 22.03
N PHE A 43 4.54 -10.98 21.67
CA PHE A 43 3.50 -10.50 22.59
C PHE A 43 2.11 -11.03 22.25
N ASN A 44 2.00 -12.14 21.54
CA ASN A 44 0.74 -12.70 21.03
C ASN A 44 -0.34 -12.90 22.10
N TYR A 45 0.04 -13.09 23.36
CA TYR A 45 -0.88 -13.21 24.48
C TYR A 45 -1.50 -11.87 24.88
N GLU A 46 -0.74 -10.78 24.83
CA GLU A 46 -1.12 -9.48 25.36
C GLU A 46 -1.74 -8.56 24.31
N ILE A 47 -1.37 -8.76 23.03
CA ILE A 47 -1.84 -7.91 21.95
C ILE A 47 -3.10 -8.46 21.29
N THR A 48 -3.89 -7.53 20.75
CA THR A 48 -5.08 -7.86 19.96
C THR A 48 -4.86 -7.63 18.48
N ASP A 49 -3.98 -6.69 18.11
CA ASP A 49 -3.68 -6.37 16.71
C ASP A 49 -2.37 -5.58 16.58
N VAL A 50 -1.73 -5.69 15.41
CA VAL A 50 -0.53 -4.92 15.02
C VAL A 50 -0.71 -4.42 13.60
N VAL A 51 -0.73 -3.10 13.44
CA VAL A 51 -0.99 -2.44 12.15
C VAL A 51 0.21 -1.61 11.72
N PRO A 52 1.02 -2.10 10.79
CA PRO A 52 2.08 -1.31 10.17
C PRO A 52 1.52 -0.33 9.15
N ALA A 53 2.11 0.86 9.08
CA ALA A 53 1.81 1.90 8.10
C ALA A 53 3.10 2.46 7.49
N TYR A 54 3.03 3.59 6.77
CA TYR A 54 4.20 4.18 6.11
C TYR A 54 5.39 4.39 7.05
N ARG A 55 5.15 5.01 8.20
CA ARG A 55 6.15 5.37 9.21
C ARG A 55 5.68 5.13 10.65
N THR A 56 4.61 4.39 10.82
CA THR A 56 4.06 4.10 12.15
C THR A 56 3.76 2.62 12.28
N LEU A 57 3.89 2.14 13.49
CA LEU A 57 3.42 0.82 13.89
C LEU A 57 2.44 1.00 15.03
N THR A 58 1.17 0.68 14.80
CA THR A 58 0.14 0.71 15.82
C THR A 58 0.01 -0.66 16.44
N ILE A 59 0.06 -0.74 17.76
CA ILE A 59 -0.07 -1.97 18.52
C ILE A 59 -1.25 -1.80 19.46
N ASN A 60 -2.28 -2.62 19.29
CA ASN A 60 -3.41 -2.70 20.20
C ASN A 60 -3.21 -3.85 21.17
N PHE A 61 -3.46 -3.62 22.47
CA PHE A 61 -3.28 -4.60 23.52
C PHE A 61 -4.56 -4.80 24.35
N ASP A 62 -4.68 -5.95 25.00
CA ASP A 62 -5.81 -6.28 25.88
C ASP A 62 -5.54 -5.68 27.29
N ILE A 63 -6.30 -4.66 27.67
CA ILE A 63 -6.18 -3.98 28.96
C ILE A 63 -6.45 -4.90 30.17
N ARG A 64 -7.05 -6.07 29.96
CA ARG A 64 -7.25 -7.10 31.00
C ARG A 64 -5.98 -7.91 31.28
N LYS A 65 -4.99 -7.83 30.40
CA LYS A 65 -3.73 -8.61 30.45
C LYS A 65 -2.52 -7.76 30.77
N THR A 66 -2.53 -6.49 30.38
CA THR A 66 -1.42 -5.56 30.61
C THR A 66 -1.93 -4.13 30.67
N THR A 67 -1.17 -3.26 31.33
CA THR A 67 -1.44 -1.81 31.33
C THR A 67 -0.58 -1.12 30.26
N TYR A 68 -0.98 0.10 29.86
CA TYR A 68 -0.18 0.92 28.93
C TYR A 68 1.27 1.06 29.40
N TYR A 69 1.49 1.37 30.68
CA TYR A 69 2.83 1.59 31.21
C TYR A 69 3.68 0.32 31.18
N GLU A 70 3.15 -0.81 31.65
CA GLU A 70 3.84 -2.09 31.64
C GLU A 70 4.17 -2.53 30.21
N PHE A 71 3.23 -2.38 29.30
CA PHE A 71 3.44 -2.78 27.91
C PHE A 71 4.48 -1.88 27.22
N CYS A 72 4.48 -0.56 27.49
CA CYS A 72 5.53 0.34 27.03
C CYS A 72 6.93 -0.08 27.51
N LEU A 73 7.07 -0.51 28.78
CA LEU A 73 8.36 -1.01 29.31
C LEU A 73 8.82 -2.28 28.58
N LYS A 74 7.90 -3.22 28.35
CA LYS A 74 8.20 -4.46 27.59
C LYS A 74 8.64 -4.14 26.18
N LEU A 75 7.91 -3.27 25.47
CA LEU A 75 8.26 -2.84 24.12
C LEU A 75 9.63 -2.13 24.08
N LYS A 76 9.93 -1.24 25.02
CA LYS A 76 11.23 -0.58 25.10
C LYS A 76 12.35 -1.58 25.30
N ASN A 77 12.16 -2.54 26.18
CA ASN A 77 13.14 -3.60 26.41
C ASN A 77 13.34 -4.44 25.14
N PHE A 78 12.25 -4.86 24.49
CA PHE A 78 12.29 -5.61 23.24
C PHE A 78 13.05 -4.83 22.15
N LEU A 79 12.69 -3.57 21.92
CA LEU A 79 13.31 -2.73 20.90
C LEU A 79 14.80 -2.44 21.17
N SER A 80 15.21 -2.37 22.45
CA SER A 80 16.62 -2.19 22.82
C SER A 80 17.51 -3.37 22.45
N HIS A 81 16.94 -4.57 22.37
CA HIS A 81 17.64 -5.79 21.99
C HIS A 81 17.37 -6.21 20.52
N TYR A 82 16.51 -5.45 19.83
CA TYR A 82 16.16 -5.74 18.45
C TYR A 82 17.42 -5.69 17.54
N VAL A 83 17.59 -6.73 16.78
CA VAL A 83 18.58 -6.81 15.70
C VAL A 83 17.82 -7.14 14.43
N SER A 84 17.85 -6.25 13.46
CA SER A 84 17.25 -6.53 12.14
C SER A 84 17.94 -7.73 11.51
N ASP A 85 17.17 -8.74 11.16
CA ASP A 85 17.68 -9.82 10.33
C ASP A 85 17.83 -9.27 8.90
N LYS A 86 19.05 -8.94 8.50
CA LYS A 86 19.40 -8.29 7.22
C LYS A 86 19.02 -9.09 5.96
N LYS A 87 18.41 -10.22 6.09
CA LYS A 87 17.69 -10.88 5.02
C LYS A 87 16.36 -10.15 4.78
N HIS A 88 16.45 -8.88 4.38
CA HIS A 88 15.28 -8.21 3.84
C HIS A 88 14.77 -9.07 2.69
N ASN A 89 13.60 -9.63 2.90
CA ASN A 89 12.85 -10.30 1.84
C ASN A 89 12.70 -9.25 0.75
N GLN A 90 13.31 -9.44 -0.42
CA GLN A 90 13.32 -8.42 -1.49
C GLN A 90 11.91 -8.10 -1.99
N GLY A 91 10.90 -8.76 -1.44
CA GLY A 91 9.53 -8.66 -1.88
C GLY A 91 9.34 -9.23 -3.31
N ARG A 92 8.16 -9.66 -3.62
CA ARG A 92 7.81 -10.10 -4.97
C ARG A 92 7.46 -8.88 -5.82
N THR A 93 7.76 -8.91 -7.10
CA THR A 93 7.30 -7.86 -8.02
C THR A 93 6.20 -8.41 -8.92
N PHE A 94 5.01 -7.83 -8.81
CA PHE A 94 3.84 -8.20 -9.60
C PHE A 94 3.69 -7.28 -10.82
N GLU A 95 3.51 -7.86 -12.00
CA GLU A 95 3.08 -7.11 -13.19
C GLU A 95 1.55 -7.00 -13.20
N ILE A 96 1.05 -5.76 -13.15
CA ILE A 96 -0.39 -5.47 -13.12
C ILE A 96 -0.82 -4.80 -14.43
N PRO A 97 -1.75 -5.42 -15.19
CA PRO A 97 -2.31 -4.84 -16.41
C PRO A 97 -3.18 -3.62 -16.09
N VAL A 98 -3.02 -2.55 -16.83
CA VAL A 98 -3.82 -1.32 -16.68
C VAL A 98 -4.25 -0.79 -18.05
N CYS A 99 -5.54 -0.61 -18.22
CA CYS A 99 -6.09 0.11 -19.37
C CYS A 99 -6.17 1.60 -19.04
N TYR A 100 -5.46 2.41 -19.82
CA TYR A 100 -5.39 3.87 -19.68
C TYR A 100 -6.32 4.59 -20.66
N ASP A 101 -7.40 3.93 -21.09
CA ASP A 101 -8.42 4.60 -21.90
C ASP A 101 -9.06 5.74 -21.10
N SER A 102 -9.48 6.82 -21.80
CA SER A 102 -10.04 8.02 -21.18
C SER A 102 -11.29 7.76 -20.31
N GLU A 103 -12.05 6.71 -20.63
CA GLU A 103 -13.18 6.27 -19.79
C GLU A 103 -12.72 5.72 -18.43
N PHE A 104 -11.54 5.10 -18.37
CA PHE A 104 -10.98 4.53 -17.16
C PHE A 104 -10.02 5.48 -16.46
N GLY A 105 -9.27 6.29 -17.23
CA GLY A 105 -8.30 7.24 -16.73
C GLY A 105 -8.84 8.68 -16.80
N ILE A 106 -9.90 8.94 -16.06
CA ILE A 106 -10.64 10.22 -16.11
C ILE A 106 -9.83 11.46 -15.71
N ASP A 107 -8.68 11.30 -15.08
CA ASP A 107 -7.76 12.41 -14.71
C ASP A 107 -6.45 12.38 -15.53
N LEU A 108 -6.34 11.52 -16.57
CA LEU A 108 -5.10 11.39 -17.35
C LEU A 108 -4.66 12.72 -17.96
N GLU A 109 -5.57 13.47 -18.56
CA GLU A 109 -5.28 14.74 -19.21
C GLU A 109 -4.82 15.79 -18.20
N ASP A 110 -5.50 15.89 -17.05
CA ASP A 110 -5.14 16.80 -15.97
C ASP A 110 -3.73 16.52 -15.43
N VAL A 111 -3.44 15.23 -15.18
CA VAL A 111 -2.12 14.83 -14.66
C VAL A 111 -1.03 15.00 -15.71
N ALA A 112 -1.31 14.75 -16.98
CA ALA A 112 -0.38 15.00 -18.07
C ALA A 112 -0.06 16.52 -18.19
N ALA A 113 -1.09 17.35 -18.16
CA ALA A 113 -0.92 18.81 -18.17
C ALA A 113 -0.14 19.33 -16.95
N PHE A 114 -0.41 18.79 -15.75
CA PHE A 114 0.35 19.10 -14.53
C PHE A 114 1.86 18.83 -14.71
N GLY A 115 2.20 17.70 -15.32
CA GLY A 115 3.59 17.28 -15.57
C GLY A 115 4.24 17.90 -16.81
N ASN A 116 3.53 18.74 -17.58
CA ASN A 116 3.94 19.20 -18.92
C ASN A 116 4.31 18.01 -19.84
N LEU A 117 3.46 16.99 -19.85
CA LEU A 117 3.61 15.75 -20.62
C LEU A 117 2.42 15.59 -21.58
N SER A 118 2.63 14.85 -22.67
CA SER A 118 1.53 14.22 -23.36
C SER A 118 0.99 13.03 -22.54
N VAL A 119 -0.26 12.64 -22.75
CA VAL A 119 -0.84 11.45 -22.12
C VAL A 119 0.01 10.19 -22.36
N LYS A 120 0.58 10.05 -23.55
CA LYS A 120 1.47 8.92 -23.91
C LYS A 120 2.75 8.91 -23.07
N GLU A 121 3.35 10.08 -22.82
CA GLU A 121 4.54 10.19 -21.99
C GLU A 121 4.23 9.94 -20.53
N LEU A 122 3.08 10.43 -20.02
CA LEU A 122 2.59 10.11 -18.68
C LEU A 122 2.42 8.60 -18.49
N ILE A 123 1.72 7.92 -19.39
CA ILE A 123 1.51 6.47 -19.33
C ILE A 123 2.86 5.73 -19.32
N LYS A 124 3.79 6.14 -20.20
CA LYS A 124 5.14 5.55 -20.24
C LYS A 124 5.90 5.78 -18.93
N LEU A 125 5.81 6.97 -18.35
CA LEU A 125 6.48 7.29 -17.08
C LEU A 125 5.88 6.50 -15.92
N HIS A 126 4.55 6.42 -15.85
CA HIS A 126 3.83 5.66 -14.83
C HIS A 126 4.13 4.16 -14.94
N SER A 127 4.09 3.57 -16.13
CA SER A 127 4.31 2.13 -16.34
C SER A 127 5.79 1.70 -16.27
N LYS A 128 6.74 2.60 -16.45
CA LYS A 128 8.18 2.31 -16.30
C LYS A 128 8.60 2.18 -14.83
N ASN A 129 7.88 2.84 -13.94
CA ASN A 129 8.22 2.92 -12.52
C ASN A 129 7.82 1.64 -11.76
N ASN A 130 8.57 1.31 -10.69
CA ASN A 130 8.21 0.28 -9.74
C ASN A 130 7.65 0.94 -8.46
N TYR A 131 6.53 0.43 -7.99
CA TYR A 131 5.80 0.98 -6.84
C TYR A 131 5.91 0.01 -5.67
N PHE A 132 6.52 0.44 -4.57
CA PHE A 132 6.62 -0.34 -3.34
C PHE A 132 5.31 -0.24 -2.56
N ILE A 133 4.78 -1.36 -2.07
CA ILE A 133 3.59 -1.41 -1.21
C ILE A 133 4.03 -1.20 0.23
N TYR A 134 3.77 -0.01 0.76
CA TYR A 134 4.12 0.34 2.15
C TYR A 134 3.13 -0.23 3.16
N MET A 135 1.87 -0.29 2.80
CA MET A 135 0.81 -0.82 3.67
C MET A 135 -0.42 -1.23 2.88
N MET A 136 -1.21 -2.09 3.49
CA MET A 136 -2.56 -2.44 3.06
C MET A 136 -3.56 -1.87 4.06
N GLY A 137 -4.68 -1.32 3.60
CA GLY A 137 -5.66 -0.77 4.53
C GLY A 137 -6.66 0.18 3.91
N PHE A 138 -7.38 0.96 4.69
CA PHE A 138 -8.51 1.79 4.29
C PHE A 138 -9.71 0.95 3.86
N LEU A 139 -9.54 0.09 2.89
CA LEU A 139 -10.51 -0.90 2.42
C LEU A 139 -9.80 -2.25 2.26
N PRO A 140 -10.48 -3.40 2.44
CA PRO A 140 -9.90 -4.69 2.17
C PRO A 140 -9.35 -4.76 0.73
N GLY A 141 -8.05 -5.03 0.58
CA GLY A 141 -7.39 -5.09 -0.72
C GLY A 141 -6.87 -3.75 -1.28
N PHE A 142 -7.09 -2.62 -0.62
CA PHE A 142 -6.49 -1.35 -1.06
C PHE A 142 -4.99 -1.33 -0.77
N THR A 143 -4.19 -1.03 -1.79
CA THR A 143 -2.74 -0.92 -1.70
C THR A 143 -2.31 0.53 -1.56
N PHE A 144 -1.59 0.84 -0.49
CA PHE A 144 -0.89 2.12 -0.37
C PHE A 144 0.55 1.93 -0.85
N MET A 145 0.82 2.44 -2.04
CA MET A 145 2.13 2.42 -2.67
C MET A 145 2.78 3.79 -2.65
N GLY A 146 4.09 3.84 -2.89
CA GLY A 146 4.83 5.09 -3.03
C GLY A 146 5.68 5.13 -4.28
N ASN A 147 6.62 6.08 -4.30
CA ASN A 147 7.58 6.30 -5.38
C ASN A 147 6.95 6.82 -6.68
N VAL A 148 5.84 7.55 -6.61
CA VAL A 148 5.32 8.28 -7.78
C VAL A 148 6.37 9.29 -8.23
N PRO A 149 6.79 9.31 -9.52
CA PRO A 149 7.71 10.28 -10.06
C PRO A 149 7.24 11.72 -9.81
N ASP A 150 8.15 12.61 -9.44
CA ASP A 150 7.84 14.02 -9.10
C ASP A 150 7.02 14.72 -10.18
N GLN A 151 7.35 14.45 -11.42
CA GLN A 151 6.74 15.10 -12.58
C GLN A 151 5.23 14.81 -12.69
N ILE A 152 4.74 13.69 -12.17
CA ILE A 152 3.32 13.30 -12.17
C ILE A 152 2.70 13.26 -10.79
N ALA A 153 3.40 13.72 -9.75
CA ALA A 153 2.97 13.68 -8.36
C ALA A 153 1.89 14.75 -8.06
N MET A 154 0.81 14.76 -8.86
CA MET A 154 -0.28 15.72 -8.71
C MET A 154 -1.04 15.48 -7.40
N PRO A 155 -1.35 16.54 -6.62
CA PRO A 155 -2.14 16.43 -5.40
C PRO A 155 -3.52 15.82 -5.63
N ARG A 156 -4.08 15.23 -4.57
CA ARG A 156 -5.47 14.76 -4.58
C ARG A 156 -6.47 15.88 -4.88
N LEU A 157 -7.66 15.52 -5.31
CA LEU A 157 -8.76 16.45 -5.49
C LEU A 157 -9.10 17.15 -4.16
N SER A 158 -9.42 18.44 -4.23
CA SER A 158 -9.92 19.21 -3.07
C SER A 158 -11.28 18.70 -2.59
N VAL A 159 -12.13 18.26 -3.52
CA VAL A 159 -13.42 17.65 -3.24
C VAL A 159 -13.39 16.20 -3.72
N PRO A 160 -13.45 15.21 -2.81
CA PRO A 160 -13.49 13.80 -3.19
C PRO A 160 -14.72 13.46 -4.02
N ARG A 161 -14.58 12.50 -4.92
CA ARG A 161 -15.72 11.87 -5.64
C ARG A 161 -16.50 10.99 -4.67
N SER A 162 -17.81 10.92 -4.86
CA SER A 162 -18.68 10.03 -4.07
C SER A 162 -18.48 8.55 -4.39
N SER A 163 -18.01 8.23 -5.60
CA SER A 163 -17.78 6.88 -6.08
C SER A 163 -16.56 6.83 -6.99
N ILE A 164 -15.70 5.86 -6.77
CA ILE A 164 -14.57 5.46 -7.62
C ILE A 164 -14.74 3.96 -7.87
N ALA A 165 -14.78 3.57 -9.13
CA ALA A 165 -15.03 2.19 -9.52
C ALA A 165 -13.91 1.22 -9.09
N PRO A 166 -14.23 -0.05 -8.80
CA PRO A 166 -13.25 -1.10 -8.51
C PRO A 166 -12.21 -1.23 -9.62
N GLY A 167 -10.97 -1.55 -9.25
CA GLY A 167 -9.85 -1.67 -10.16
C GLY A 167 -9.21 -0.34 -10.55
N SER A 168 -9.76 0.81 -10.14
CA SER A 168 -9.16 2.10 -10.47
C SER A 168 -7.75 2.23 -9.92
N VAL A 169 -6.80 2.57 -10.80
CA VAL A 169 -5.40 2.85 -10.47
C VAL A 169 -5.23 4.36 -10.36
N ALA A 170 -4.70 4.81 -9.24
CA ALA A 170 -4.73 6.22 -8.89
C ALA A 170 -3.44 6.70 -8.22
N ILE A 171 -3.24 8.02 -8.25
CA ILE A 171 -2.16 8.71 -7.54
C ILE A 171 -2.69 9.86 -6.67
N ALA A 172 -1.91 10.21 -5.65
CA ALA A 172 -2.14 11.39 -4.80
C ALA A 172 -0.79 11.88 -4.26
N GLY A 173 -0.22 12.91 -4.90
CA GLY A 173 1.17 13.31 -4.64
C GLY A 173 2.13 12.15 -4.90
N LYS A 174 2.97 11.83 -3.94
CA LYS A 174 3.95 10.74 -4.03
C LYS A 174 3.37 9.33 -3.86
N GLN A 175 2.09 9.22 -3.55
CA GLN A 175 1.41 7.97 -3.31
C GLN A 175 0.71 7.46 -4.56
N ALA A 176 0.71 6.13 -4.74
CA ALA A 176 -0.11 5.41 -5.71
C ALA A 176 -0.97 4.36 -5.00
N GLY A 177 -2.05 3.93 -5.63
CA GLY A 177 -2.92 2.91 -5.06
C GLY A 177 -3.91 2.34 -6.07
N MET A 178 -4.52 1.22 -5.66
CA MET A 178 -5.57 0.56 -6.43
C MET A 178 -6.82 0.42 -5.57
N TYR A 179 -7.96 0.86 -6.10
CA TYR A 179 -9.25 0.76 -5.42
C TYR A 179 -9.84 -0.63 -5.59
N PRO A 180 -10.06 -1.39 -4.50
CA PRO A 180 -10.54 -2.77 -4.59
C PRO A 180 -12.05 -2.87 -4.81
N VAL A 181 -12.81 -1.91 -4.29
CA VAL A 181 -14.27 -1.85 -4.32
C VAL A 181 -14.73 -0.45 -4.64
N ASP A 182 -16.01 -0.30 -5.01
CA ASP A 182 -16.61 1.03 -5.14
C ASP A 182 -16.54 1.77 -3.80
N SER A 183 -16.02 2.99 -3.84
CA SER A 183 -15.82 3.79 -2.63
C SER A 183 -15.59 5.26 -2.95
N PRO A 184 -15.87 6.18 -2.02
CA PRO A 184 -15.51 7.58 -2.20
C PRO A 184 -13.99 7.74 -2.19
N GLY A 185 -13.48 8.75 -2.93
CA GLY A 185 -12.05 9.05 -2.95
C GLY A 185 -11.68 10.30 -3.73
N GLY A 186 -10.54 10.90 -3.35
CA GLY A 186 -10.04 12.12 -3.97
C GLY A 186 -8.75 11.92 -4.76
N TRP A 187 -8.31 10.69 -5.01
CA TRP A 187 -7.09 10.45 -5.78
C TRP A 187 -7.34 10.64 -7.27
N ARG A 188 -6.27 10.96 -8.02
CA ARG A 188 -6.31 11.17 -9.47
C ARG A 188 -6.27 9.83 -10.18
N ILE A 189 -7.33 9.51 -10.91
CA ILE A 189 -7.50 8.22 -11.57
C ILE A 189 -6.78 8.22 -12.92
N LEU A 190 -5.78 7.35 -13.07
CA LEU A 190 -4.97 7.23 -14.29
C LEU A 190 -5.46 6.11 -15.23
N GLY A 191 -6.13 5.10 -14.71
CA GLY A 191 -6.57 3.95 -15.48
C GLY A 191 -7.29 2.94 -14.61
N ARG A 192 -7.54 1.76 -15.19
CA ARG A 192 -8.20 0.66 -14.47
C ARG A 192 -7.54 -0.67 -14.77
N THR A 193 -7.31 -1.46 -13.73
CA THR A 193 -6.92 -2.86 -13.87
C THR A 193 -8.15 -3.75 -13.97
N PRO A 194 -8.13 -4.79 -14.81
CA PRO A 194 -9.19 -5.80 -14.86
C PRO A 194 -9.17 -6.79 -13.70
N ILE A 195 -8.09 -6.78 -12.89
CA ILE A 195 -7.89 -7.71 -11.78
C ILE A 195 -8.83 -7.40 -10.62
N THR A 196 -9.47 -8.44 -10.11
CA THR A 196 -10.28 -8.36 -8.89
C THR A 196 -9.38 -8.36 -7.66
N LEU A 197 -9.30 -7.21 -6.99
CA LEU A 197 -8.43 -7.00 -5.83
C LEU A 197 -9.04 -7.54 -4.53
N TYR A 198 -10.37 -7.60 -4.46
CA TYR A 198 -11.12 -8.08 -3.30
C TYR A 198 -12.51 -8.53 -3.68
N THR A 199 -12.95 -9.65 -3.12
CA THR A 199 -14.36 -10.06 -3.02
C THR A 199 -14.55 -10.82 -1.71
N PRO A 200 -15.78 -10.97 -1.19
CA PRO A 200 -16.03 -11.82 -0.02
C PRO A 200 -15.56 -13.27 -0.19
N SER A 201 -15.55 -13.80 -1.41
CA SER A 201 -15.04 -15.14 -1.74
C SER A 201 -13.52 -15.20 -1.93
N ARG A 202 -12.87 -14.07 -2.22
CA ARG A 202 -11.42 -13.89 -2.28
C ARG A 202 -11.03 -12.71 -1.37
N PRO A 203 -11.04 -12.90 -0.04
CA PRO A 203 -10.87 -11.80 0.90
C PRO A 203 -9.43 -11.28 1.01
N LEU A 204 -8.47 -12.05 0.52
CA LEU A 204 -7.07 -11.67 0.55
C LEU A 204 -6.58 -11.30 -0.87
N PRO A 205 -5.98 -10.13 -1.05
CA PRO A 205 -5.31 -9.78 -2.29
C PRO A 205 -4.08 -10.67 -2.50
N PRO A 206 -3.59 -10.81 -3.74
CA PRO A 206 -2.43 -11.65 -4.04
C PRO A 206 -1.10 -11.06 -3.53
N PHE A 207 -1.07 -9.79 -3.17
CA PHE A 207 0.09 -9.04 -2.71
C PHE A 207 -0.09 -8.55 -1.28
N GLN A 208 1.04 -8.21 -0.66
CA GLN A 208 1.13 -7.74 0.72
C GLN A 208 2.05 -6.53 0.84
N ALA A 209 2.09 -5.89 2.01
CA ALA A 209 3.11 -4.88 2.30
C ALA A 209 4.52 -5.49 2.17
N GLY A 210 5.44 -4.74 1.58
CA GLY A 210 6.77 -5.21 1.21
C GLY A 210 6.91 -5.74 -0.22
N ASP A 211 5.81 -6.06 -0.91
CA ASP A 211 5.83 -6.41 -2.33
C ASP A 211 5.94 -5.15 -3.22
N TRP A 212 6.23 -5.36 -4.48
CA TRP A 212 6.34 -4.34 -5.52
C TRP A 212 5.27 -4.54 -6.58
N VAL A 213 4.85 -3.45 -7.19
CA VAL A 213 3.94 -3.43 -8.34
C VAL A 213 4.61 -2.71 -9.50
N LYS A 214 4.55 -3.32 -10.67
CA LYS A 214 4.90 -2.71 -11.94
C LYS A 214 3.68 -2.73 -12.85
N PHE A 215 3.18 -1.58 -13.21
CA PHE A 215 2.07 -1.47 -14.14
C PHE A 215 2.54 -1.66 -15.58
N TYR A 216 1.69 -2.26 -16.42
CA TYR A 216 1.88 -2.27 -17.85
C TYR A 216 0.59 -1.94 -18.58
N GLN A 217 0.74 -1.25 -19.71
CA GLN A 217 -0.40 -0.82 -20.50
C GLN A 217 -1.02 -1.98 -21.29
N ILE A 218 -2.34 -2.06 -21.26
CA ILE A 218 -3.17 -2.93 -22.10
C ILE A 218 -4.24 -2.10 -22.80
N ASP A 219 -4.78 -2.64 -23.90
CA ASP A 219 -5.93 -2.05 -24.58
C ASP A 219 -7.28 -2.54 -24.00
N ARG A 220 -8.40 -2.07 -24.57
CA ARG A 220 -9.76 -2.45 -24.12
C ARG A 220 -10.11 -3.91 -24.39
N ALA A 221 -9.64 -4.47 -25.48
CA ALA A 221 -9.90 -5.86 -25.84
C ALA A 221 -9.19 -6.79 -24.85
N GLU A 222 -7.91 -6.51 -24.57
CA GLU A 222 -7.11 -7.21 -23.56
C GLU A 222 -7.73 -7.03 -22.16
N TYR A 223 -8.20 -5.81 -21.81
CA TYR A 223 -8.88 -5.57 -20.54
C TYR A 223 -10.09 -6.48 -20.37
N SER A 224 -10.96 -6.58 -21.39
CA SER A 224 -12.16 -7.41 -21.35
C SER A 224 -11.83 -8.90 -21.24
N ALA A 225 -10.84 -9.37 -22.02
CA ALA A 225 -10.40 -10.76 -22.00
C ALA A 225 -9.80 -11.15 -20.63
N ILE A 226 -8.92 -10.32 -20.08
CA ILE A 226 -8.31 -10.58 -18.77
C ILE A 226 -9.38 -10.55 -17.65
N LYS A 227 -10.34 -9.61 -17.73
CA LYS A 227 -11.42 -9.52 -16.75
C LYS A 227 -12.30 -10.77 -16.73
N GLU A 228 -12.56 -11.35 -17.88
CA GLU A 228 -13.31 -12.61 -17.98
C GLU A 228 -12.52 -13.79 -17.38
N LEU A 229 -11.25 -13.92 -17.72
CA LEU A 229 -10.37 -14.94 -17.14
C LEU A 229 -10.23 -14.79 -15.62
N ASP A 230 -10.08 -13.56 -15.11
CA ASP A 230 -9.98 -13.31 -13.66
C ASP A 230 -11.29 -13.65 -12.94
N ALA A 231 -12.44 -13.36 -13.55
CA ALA A 231 -13.74 -13.69 -12.98
C ALA A 231 -13.94 -15.22 -12.83
N HIS A 232 -13.35 -16.02 -13.72
CA HIS A 232 -13.36 -17.48 -13.64
C HIS A 232 -12.20 -18.05 -12.80
N GLY A 233 -11.29 -17.22 -12.29
CA GLY A 233 -10.10 -17.65 -11.54
C GLY A 233 -9.01 -18.28 -12.40
N GLU A 234 -9.04 -18.07 -13.71
CA GLU A 234 -8.10 -18.61 -14.69
C GLU A 234 -6.93 -17.67 -14.96
N TYR A 235 -7.05 -16.38 -14.59
CA TYR A 235 -5.96 -15.43 -14.76
C TYR A 235 -4.95 -15.56 -13.63
N GLN A 236 -3.69 -15.71 -13.99
CA GLN A 236 -2.58 -15.75 -13.05
C GLN A 236 -1.74 -14.48 -13.15
N LEU A 237 -1.61 -13.76 -12.05
CA LEU A 237 -0.72 -12.62 -11.97
C LEU A 237 0.73 -13.04 -12.16
N LYS A 238 1.44 -12.35 -13.04
CA LYS A 238 2.84 -12.59 -13.29
C LYS A 238 3.70 -11.97 -12.19
N ILE A 239 4.56 -12.79 -11.59
CA ILE A 239 5.63 -12.39 -10.68
C ILE A 239 6.93 -12.39 -11.46
N ILE A 240 7.62 -11.25 -11.52
CA ILE A 240 8.85 -11.05 -12.32
C ILE A 240 10.14 -11.09 -11.51
N SER A 241 10.03 -10.92 -10.19
CA SER A 241 11.14 -11.07 -9.24
C SER A 241 10.60 -11.34 -7.84
N GLY A 242 11.36 -12.08 -7.06
CA GLY A 242 11.09 -12.40 -5.66
C GLY A 242 12.21 -13.22 -5.07
#